data_629dc44021ef36d744cf6e7fafd0cec4
#
_entry.id   629dc44021ef36d744cf6e7fafd0cec4
#
_cell.length_a   1.000
_cell.length_b   1.000
_cell.length_c   1.000
_cell.angle_alpha   90.00
_cell.angle_beta   90.00
_cell.angle_gamma   90.00
#
_symmetry.space_group_name_H-M   'P 1'
#
loop_
_entity.id
_entity.type
_entity.pdbx_description
1 polymer ?
#
loop_
_entity_poly.entity_id
_entity_poly.type
_entity_poly.pdbx_seq_one_letter_code
_entity_poly.pdbx_strand_id
1 'polypeptide(L)'
;MIYPFSMGARVVYLDRPPTASVLMPTLAEVRPSVMLIVPLIIEKIYRHQILAKFTSSGFWRALYKIDFMRRYLHRVAGKKLMKVFGGRLRFLGIGGAKLDGGAEKFLLEARFPYAIGYGLTETAPLLAGAAPSQVRLGSTGPAAPGVELRLENVNPETRQGEIVAKTPSAMIGYYKNPDATKEVFTEDGWFRTGDLGEFSADGWLYIKGRLKNMIVGPSGENIYPEDIESVLNSHVCVADSVVTEHEGRLVALVHFNTDALEAKFDGWKEDFENWKENLKKEVVDYVNSKVNRFSRISEVVEEKQEFVKTPTQKIRRFLYTKRNPHQKHEMSKR
;
A
#
# COMPACT_ATOMS: atom_id res chain seq x y z
N MET A 1 0.56 5.42 -20.93
CA MET A 1 1.52 6.43 -21.47
C MET A 1 1.08 7.02 -22.83
N ILE A 2 0.42 6.25 -23.69
CA ILE A 2 -0.02 6.72 -25.01
C ILE A 2 -1.00 7.91 -24.91
N TYR A 3 -1.98 7.84 -23.99
CA TYR A 3 -3.01 8.88 -23.85
C TYR A 3 -2.44 10.31 -23.62
N PRO A 4 -1.49 10.57 -22.70
CA PRO A 4 -0.91 11.91 -22.57
C PRO A 4 -0.29 12.43 -23.88
N PHE A 5 0.37 11.59 -24.65
CA PHE A 5 0.91 11.97 -25.96
C PHE A 5 -0.18 12.32 -26.96
N SER A 6 -1.24 11.51 -27.03
CA SER A 6 -2.37 11.78 -27.94
C SER A 6 -3.09 13.10 -27.64
N MET A 7 -2.99 13.56 -26.38
CA MET A 7 -3.52 14.85 -25.92
C MET A 7 -2.52 16.01 -26.03
N GLY A 8 -1.37 15.80 -26.68
CA GLY A 8 -0.32 16.82 -26.85
C GLY A 8 0.46 17.15 -25.58
N ALA A 9 0.42 16.28 -24.55
CA ALA A 9 1.17 16.52 -23.32
C ALA A 9 2.66 16.21 -23.50
N ARG A 10 3.52 17.03 -22.87
CA ARG A 10 4.94 16.72 -22.72
C ARG A 10 5.09 15.64 -21.65
N VAL A 11 5.68 14.51 -22.01
CA VAL A 11 6.03 13.43 -21.07
C VAL A 11 7.53 13.48 -20.81
N VAL A 12 7.91 13.45 -19.52
CA VAL A 12 9.30 13.43 -19.06
C VAL A 12 9.56 12.08 -18.40
N TYR A 13 10.57 11.37 -18.88
CA TYR A 13 11.01 10.08 -18.34
C TYR A 13 12.25 10.30 -17.49
N LEU A 14 12.35 9.57 -16.39
CA LEU A 14 13.57 9.49 -15.60
C LEU A 14 14.48 8.42 -16.20
N ASP A 15 15.77 8.73 -16.33
CA ASP A 15 16.82 7.81 -16.78
C ASP A 15 17.33 6.90 -15.64
N ARG A 16 16.94 7.21 -14.40
CA ARG A 16 17.37 6.52 -13.18
C ARG A 16 16.17 6.21 -12.27
N PRO A 17 16.30 5.24 -11.35
CA PRO A 17 15.28 4.99 -10.34
C PRO A 17 14.90 6.28 -9.57
N PRO A 18 13.62 6.47 -9.21
CA PRO A 18 13.13 7.69 -8.58
C PRO A 18 13.52 7.79 -7.10
N THR A 19 14.84 7.85 -6.83
CA THR A 19 15.37 8.19 -5.50
C THR A 19 15.10 9.66 -5.18
N ALA A 20 15.17 10.05 -3.90
CA ALA A 20 14.96 11.44 -3.51
C ALA A 20 15.94 12.39 -4.21
N SER A 21 17.19 11.97 -4.38
CA SER A 21 18.26 12.76 -5.05
C SER A 21 18.01 12.99 -6.54
N VAL A 22 17.30 12.08 -7.22
CA VAL A 22 16.91 12.21 -8.63
C VAL A 22 15.59 12.95 -8.77
N LEU A 23 14.60 12.55 -7.96
CA LEU A 23 13.22 13.03 -8.11
C LEU A 23 13.08 14.52 -7.73
N MET A 24 13.72 14.97 -6.64
CA MET A 24 13.53 16.34 -6.14
C MET A 24 14.02 17.41 -7.11
N PRO A 25 15.22 17.35 -7.70
CA PRO A 25 15.65 18.29 -8.71
C PRO A 25 14.75 18.25 -9.96
N THR A 26 14.40 17.04 -10.41
CA THR A 26 13.54 16.88 -11.58
C THR A 26 12.14 17.51 -11.39
N LEU A 27 11.53 17.35 -10.20
CA LEU A 27 10.24 17.97 -9.89
C LEU A 27 10.33 19.50 -9.87
N ALA A 28 11.43 20.06 -9.38
CA ALA A 28 11.64 21.50 -9.35
C ALA A 28 11.79 22.09 -10.76
N GLU A 29 12.47 21.37 -11.66
CA GLU A 29 12.70 21.76 -13.05
C GLU A 29 11.46 21.58 -13.92
N VAL A 30 10.90 20.35 -13.92
CA VAL A 30 9.79 19.94 -14.81
C VAL A 30 8.49 20.58 -14.39
N ARG A 31 8.24 20.73 -13.08
CA ARG A 31 7.01 21.25 -12.49
C ARG A 31 5.77 20.59 -13.08
N PRO A 32 5.59 19.28 -12.87
CA PRO A 32 4.55 18.49 -13.55
C PRO A 32 3.14 18.95 -13.16
N SER A 33 2.20 18.89 -14.11
CA SER A 33 0.78 19.09 -13.84
C SER A 33 0.05 17.77 -13.53
N VAL A 34 0.58 16.66 -14.05
CA VAL A 34 0.08 15.30 -13.82
C VAL A 34 1.24 14.41 -13.45
N MET A 35 1.06 13.57 -12.44
CA MET A 35 2.06 12.60 -12.01
C MET A 35 1.39 11.29 -11.60
N LEU A 36 2.02 10.17 -11.94
CA LEU A 36 1.61 8.84 -11.50
C LEU A 36 2.71 8.28 -10.60
N ILE A 37 2.34 7.80 -9.43
CA ILE A 37 3.28 7.26 -8.44
C ILE A 37 2.77 5.96 -7.81
N VAL A 38 3.69 5.21 -7.24
CA VAL A 38 3.35 4.11 -6.31
C VAL A 38 3.18 4.66 -4.89
N PRO A 39 2.35 4.03 -4.04
CA PRO A 39 2.09 4.47 -2.67
C PRO A 39 3.34 4.74 -1.84
N LEU A 40 4.36 3.89 -1.96
CA LEU A 40 5.60 3.97 -1.18
C LEU A 40 6.26 5.37 -1.20
N ILE A 41 6.17 6.09 -2.32
CA ILE A 41 6.79 7.43 -2.43
C ILE A 41 6.10 8.41 -1.50
N ILE A 42 4.78 8.51 -1.57
CA ILE A 42 4.02 9.45 -0.74
C ILE A 42 3.98 9.02 0.73
N GLU A 43 3.97 7.73 1.01
CA GLU A 43 4.04 7.19 2.35
C GLU A 43 5.36 7.53 3.05
N LYS A 44 6.50 7.38 2.35
CA LYS A 44 7.81 7.81 2.88
C LYS A 44 7.82 9.31 3.19
N ILE A 45 7.32 10.15 2.28
CA ILE A 45 7.22 11.59 2.53
C ILE A 45 6.34 11.87 3.76
N TYR A 46 5.17 11.23 3.83
CA TYR A 46 4.25 11.40 4.95
C TYR A 46 4.90 11.02 6.29
N ARG A 47 5.52 9.84 6.37
CA ARG A 47 6.12 9.32 7.61
C ARG A 47 7.31 10.14 8.07
N HIS A 48 8.29 10.35 7.19
CA HIS A 48 9.57 10.96 7.57
C HIS A 48 9.53 12.48 7.66
N GLN A 49 8.70 13.16 6.87
CA GLN A 49 8.70 14.61 6.81
C GLN A 49 7.49 15.25 7.50
N ILE A 50 6.36 14.56 7.54
CA ILE A 50 5.10 15.13 8.03
C ILE A 50 4.77 14.57 9.40
N LEU A 51 4.54 13.26 9.52
CA LEU A 51 4.15 12.63 10.77
C LEU A 51 5.23 12.76 11.84
N ALA A 52 6.50 12.51 11.50
CA ALA A 52 7.63 12.67 12.41
C ALA A 52 7.66 14.06 13.06
N LYS A 53 7.37 15.11 12.27
CA LYS A 53 7.35 16.49 12.75
C LYS A 53 6.20 16.76 13.73
N PHE A 54 5.01 16.20 13.45
CA PHE A 54 3.82 16.39 14.30
C PHE A 54 3.78 15.45 15.51
N THR A 55 4.71 14.51 15.60
CA THR A 55 4.84 13.60 16.74
C THR A 55 6.13 13.78 17.52
N SER A 56 6.96 14.78 17.18
CA SER A 56 8.30 15.01 17.74
C SER A 56 8.28 15.36 19.23
N SER A 57 7.24 16.01 19.75
CA SER A 57 7.12 16.36 21.18
C SER A 57 5.72 16.08 21.72
N GLY A 58 5.60 16.03 23.06
CA GLY A 58 4.32 15.83 23.74
C GLY A 58 3.28 16.90 23.37
N PHE A 59 3.70 18.15 23.25
CA PHE A 59 2.84 19.26 22.84
C PHE A 59 2.28 19.06 21.42
N TRP A 60 3.13 18.76 20.44
CA TRP A 60 2.70 18.51 19.06
C TRP A 60 1.80 17.28 18.96
N ARG A 61 2.08 16.21 19.71
CA ARG A 61 1.22 15.01 19.78
C ARG A 61 -0.17 15.32 20.32
N ALA A 62 -0.26 16.14 21.38
CA ALA A 62 -1.55 16.56 21.95
C ALA A 62 -2.34 17.39 20.93
N LEU A 63 -1.69 18.36 20.29
CA LEU A 63 -2.29 19.23 19.28
C LEU A 63 -2.79 18.44 18.05
N TYR A 64 -2.02 17.44 17.61
CA TYR A 64 -2.35 16.59 16.47
C TYR A 64 -3.56 15.67 16.71
N LYS A 65 -3.90 15.38 17.97
CA LYS A 65 -5.11 14.62 18.33
C LYS A 65 -6.40 15.43 18.16
N ILE A 66 -6.32 16.75 18.14
CA ILE A 66 -7.47 17.65 17.98
C ILE A 66 -7.79 17.77 16.48
N ASP A 67 -8.97 17.33 16.07
CA ASP A 67 -9.35 17.19 14.65
C ASP A 67 -9.20 18.46 13.82
N PHE A 68 -9.68 19.62 14.31
CA PHE A 68 -9.57 20.87 13.54
C PHE A 68 -8.12 21.32 13.40
N MET A 69 -7.30 21.12 14.45
CA MET A 69 -5.89 21.47 14.43
C MET A 69 -5.10 20.57 13.49
N ARG A 70 -5.35 19.25 13.54
CA ARG A 70 -4.76 18.30 12.60
C ARG A 70 -5.07 18.68 11.15
N ARG A 71 -6.34 19.00 10.85
CA ARG A 71 -6.74 19.45 9.50
C ARG A 71 -6.06 20.74 9.07
N TYR A 72 -5.89 21.67 9.97
CA TYR A 72 -5.13 22.89 9.69
C TYR A 72 -3.65 22.58 9.39
N LEU A 73 -3.01 21.79 10.25
CA LEU A 73 -1.61 21.36 10.07
C LEU A 73 -1.43 20.60 8.75
N HIS A 74 -2.36 19.71 8.42
CA HIS A 74 -2.33 18.97 7.14
C HIS A 74 -2.45 19.91 5.94
N ARG A 75 -3.28 20.96 6.00
CA ARG A 75 -3.37 21.97 4.92
C ARG A 75 -2.07 22.76 4.75
N VAL A 76 -1.43 23.13 5.85
CA VAL A 76 -0.13 23.82 5.80
C VAL A 76 0.95 22.92 5.23
N ALA A 77 1.01 21.67 5.69
CA ALA A 77 1.95 20.68 5.17
C ALA A 77 1.68 20.34 3.69
N GLY A 78 0.42 20.22 3.28
CA GLY A 78 0.03 19.99 1.89
C GLY A 78 0.43 21.13 0.95
N LYS A 79 0.36 22.39 1.40
CA LYS A 79 0.89 23.54 0.62
C LYS A 79 2.41 23.46 0.43
N LYS A 80 3.15 22.97 1.45
CA LYS A 80 4.58 22.75 1.34
C LYS A 80 4.89 21.57 0.39
N LEU A 81 4.14 20.49 0.53
CA LEU A 81 4.25 19.34 -0.36
C LEU A 81 3.96 19.72 -1.81
N MET A 82 2.95 20.55 -2.06
CA MET A 82 2.66 21.06 -3.40
C MET A 82 3.85 21.82 -4.00
N LYS A 83 4.57 22.63 -3.21
CA LYS A 83 5.78 23.30 -3.66
C LYS A 83 6.89 22.32 -4.02
N VAL A 84 7.05 21.26 -3.23
CA VAL A 84 7.99 20.17 -3.50
C VAL A 84 7.70 19.50 -4.84
N PHE A 85 6.43 19.31 -5.19
CA PHE A 85 5.99 18.80 -6.50
C PHE A 85 6.00 19.87 -7.62
N GLY A 86 6.70 20.98 -7.44
CA GLY A 86 6.87 22.04 -8.45
C GLY A 86 5.73 23.06 -8.51
N GLY A 87 4.73 22.98 -7.63
CA GLY A 87 3.68 23.99 -7.43
C GLY A 87 2.57 24.03 -8.50
N ARG A 88 2.57 23.12 -9.48
CA ARG A 88 1.62 23.11 -10.61
C ARG A 88 0.79 21.83 -10.71
N LEU A 89 0.99 20.90 -9.77
CA LEU A 89 0.33 19.59 -9.81
C LEU A 89 -1.19 19.75 -9.71
N ARG A 90 -1.91 19.17 -10.66
CA ARG A 90 -3.38 19.14 -10.74
C ARG A 90 -3.93 17.73 -10.53
N PHE A 91 -3.10 16.71 -10.75
CA PHE A 91 -3.47 15.31 -10.61
C PHE A 91 -2.28 14.47 -10.15
N LEU A 92 -2.42 13.82 -9.01
CA LEU A 92 -1.52 12.80 -8.50
C LEU A 92 -2.24 11.44 -8.50
N GLY A 93 -2.02 10.64 -9.52
CA GLY A 93 -2.53 9.27 -9.57
C GLY A 93 -1.66 8.34 -8.73
N ILE A 94 -2.28 7.61 -7.80
CA ILE A 94 -1.63 6.65 -6.92
C ILE A 94 -2.21 5.28 -7.22
N GLY A 95 -1.35 4.31 -7.54
CA GLY A 95 -1.82 2.96 -7.89
C GLY A 95 -0.74 1.91 -7.75
N GLY A 96 -1.13 0.65 -8.00
CA GLY A 96 -0.22 -0.49 -7.97
C GLY A 96 -0.12 -1.22 -6.63
N ALA A 97 -0.48 -0.58 -5.52
CA ALA A 97 -0.60 -1.19 -4.19
C ALA A 97 -1.62 -0.40 -3.34
N LYS A 98 -2.00 -0.95 -2.19
CA LYS A 98 -2.86 -0.25 -1.22
C LYS A 98 -2.09 0.92 -0.61
N LEU A 99 -2.72 2.09 -0.54
CA LEU A 99 -2.17 3.26 0.12
C LEU A 99 -2.42 3.18 1.63
N ASP A 100 -1.42 3.54 2.43
CA ASP A 100 -1.55 3.67 3.89
C ASP A 100 -2.66 4.66 4.26
N GLY A 101 -3.56 4.24 5.15
CA GLY A 101 -4.74 5.04 5.51
C GLY A 101 -4.40 6.36 6.20
N GLY A 102 -3.26 6.44 6.91
CA GLY A 102 -2.76 7.69 7.51
C GLY A 102 -2.26 8.66 6.45
N ALA A 103 -1.52 8.16 5.47
CA ALA A 103 -1.05 8.95 4.33
C ALA A 103 -2.23 9.43 3.46
N GLU A 104 -3.21 8.57 3.22
CA GLU A 104 -4.42 8.92 2.49
C GLU A 104 -5.23 10.00 3.21
N LYS A 105 -5.45 9.82 4.52
CA LYS A 105 -6.14 10.81 5.36
C LYS A 105 -5.43 12.16 5.35
N PHE A 106 -4.10 12.15 5.38
CA PHE A 106 -3.32 13.37 5.23
C PHE A 106 -3.60 14.06 3.89
N LEU A 107 -3.52 13.34 2.76
CA LEU A 107 -3.78 13.90 1.43
C LEU A 107 -5.19 14.48 1.31
N LEU A 108 -6.18 13.76 1.83
CA LEU A 108 -7.58 14.18 1.84
C LEU A 108 -7.79 15.46 2.67
N GLU A 109 -7.31 15.49 3.92
CA GLU A 109 -7.43 16.64 4.82
C GLU A 109 -6.62 17.86 4.33
N ALA A 110 -5.49 17.62 3.67
CA ALA A 110 -4.66 18.61 3.01
C ALA A 110 -5.31 19.20 1.74
N ARG A 111 -6.38 18.59 1.23
CA ARG A 111 -6.99 18.86 -0.09
C ARG A 111 -5.96 18.76 -1.22
N PHE A 112 -5.08 17.77 -1.12
CA PHE A 112 -4.10 17.49 -2.17
C PHE A 112 -4.81 16.88 -3.39
N PRO A 113 -4.41 17.21 -4.64
CA PRO A 113 -5.11 16.73 -5.85
C PRO A 113 -4.71 15.28 -6.18
N TYR A 114 -5.06 14.32 -5.31
CA TYR A 114 -4.77 12.90 -5.52
C TYR A 114 -5.99 12.11 -5.95
N ALA A 115 -5.75 10.97 -6.55
CA ALA A 115 -6.75 9.92 -6.78
C ALA A 115 -6.08 8.55 -6.68
N ILE A 116 -6.82 7.55 -6.18
CA ILE A 116 -6.38 6.17 -6.17
C ILE A 116 -6.97 5.48 -7.39
N GLY A 117 -6.11 4.76 -8.14
CA GLY A 117 -6.52 3.93 -9.26
C GLY A 117 -6.36 2.45 -8.93
N TYR A 118 -7.39 1.65 -9.20
CA TYR A 118 -7.36 0.20 -9.10
C TYR A 118 -7.38 -0.44 -10.47
N GLY A 119 -6.59 -1.48 -10.62
CA GLY A 119 -6.56 -2.33 -11.80
C GLY A 119 -5.31 -3.18 -11.88
N LEU A 120 -5.21 -3.96 -12.94
CA LEU A 120 -4.17 -4.96 -13.17
C LEU A 120 -3.52 -4.75 -14.54
N THR A 121 -2.33 -5.31 -14.73
CA THR A 121 -1.65 -5.32 -16.03
C THR A 121 -2.54 -5.99 -17.09
N GLU A 122 -3.23 -7.04 -16.68
CA GLU A 122 -4.17 -7.82 -17.49
C GLU A 122 -5.39 -7.02 -17.99
N THR A 123 -5.62 -5.82 -17.43
CA THR A 123 -6.76 -4.95 -17.80
C THR A 123 -6.34 -3.57 -18.33
N ALA A 124 -5.07 -3.36 -18.64
CA ALA A 124 -4.41 -2.24 -19.33
C ALA A 124 -4.64 -0.81 -18.76
N PRO A 125 -4.43 -0.50 -17.50
CA PRO A 125 -4.64 -1.28 -16.29
C PRO A 125 -5.91 -0.90 -15.52
N LEU A 126 -6.60 0.25 -15.83
CA LEU A 126 -7.55 0.89 -14.93
C LEU A 126 -8.94 0.23 -14.97
N LEU A 127 -9.38 -0.26 -13.82
CA LEU A 127 -10.73 -0.79 -13.61
C LEU A 127 -11.63 0.15 -12.81
N ALA A 128 -11.08 0.81 -11.78
CA ALA A 128 -11.83 1.76 -10.95
C ALA A 128 -10.96 2.96 -10.59
N GLY A 129 -11.59 4.11 -10.44
CA GLY A 129 -10.92 5.35 -10.06
C GLY A 129 -11.91 6.49 -9.88
N ALA A 130 -11.49 7.55 -9.18
CA ALA A 130 -12.26 8.76 -9.01
C ALA A 130 -11.45 9.99 -9.40
N ALA A 131 -12.14 11.10 -9.70
CA ALA A 131 -11.47 12.38 -9.85
C ALA A 131 -10.97 12.90 -8.49
N PRO A 132 -9.90 13.71 -8.44
CA PRO A 132 -9.35 14.25 -7.17
C PRO A 132 -10.36 15.01 -6.31
N SER A 133 -11.38 15.58 -6.92
CA SER A 133 -12.47 16.30 -6.22
C SER A 133 -13.53 15.37 -5.60
N GLN A 134 -13.48 14.08 -5.90
CA GLN A 134 -14.50 13.10 -5.53
C GLN A 134 -13.95 11.92 -4.73
N VAL A 135 -12.69 11.98 -4.29
CA VAL A 135 -12.06 10.88 -3.53
C VAL A 135 -12.78 10.63 -2.21
N ARG A 136 -12.82 9.34 -1.82
CA ARG A 136 -13.33 8.89 -0.51
C ARG A 136 -12.28 8.02 0.16
N LEU A 137 -12.06 8.27 1.43
CA LEU A 137 -11.05 7.56 2.22
C LEU A 137 -11.26 6.04 2.15
N GLY A 138 -10.21 5.33 1.77
CA GLY A 138 -10.17 3.86 1.65
C GLY A 138 -10.82 3.29 0.38
N SER A 139 -11.42 4.13 -0.48
CA SER A 139 -12.05 3.69 -1.72
C SER A 139 -11.19 3.97 -2.94
N THR A 140 -11.25 3.08 -3.92
CA THR A 140 -10.64 3.28 -5.24
C THR A 140 -11.54 4.05 -6.20
N GLY A 141 -12.80 4.29 -5.84
CA GLY A 141 -13.76 4.98 -6.70
C GLY A 141 -14.75 4.04 -7.40
N PRO A 142 -15.62 4.59 -8.27
CA PRO A 142 -16.52 3.81 -9.12
C PRO A 142 -15.75 3.13 -10.26
N ALA A 143 -16.42 2.25 -11.00
CA ALA A 143 -15.90 1.66 -12.23
C ALA A 143 -15.49 2.76 -13.22
N ALA A 144 -14.38 2.54 -13.89
CA ALA A 144 -13.92 3.45 -14.96
C ALA A 144 -14.87 3.42 -16.16
N PRO A 145 -14.94 4.50 -16.97
CA PRO A 145 -15.78 4.51 -18.16
C PRO A 145 -15.49 3.32 -19.09
N GLY A 146 -16.55 2.59 -19.47
CA GLY A 146 -16.45 1.40 -20.32
C GLY A 146 -16.03 0.12 -19.59
N VAL A 147 -15.96 0.16 -18.26
CA VAL A 147 -15.68 -1.00 -17.39
C VAL A 147 -16.95 -1.35 -16.63
N GLU A 148 -17.30 -2.64 -16.65
CA GLU A 148 -18.30 -3.21 -15.76
C GLU A 148 -17.60 -4.00 -14.65
N LEU A 149 -18.07 -3.81 -13.41
CA LEU A 149 -17.56 -4.51 -12.24
C LEU A 149 -18.72 -5.18 -11.50
N ARG A 150 -18.51 -6.41 -11.05
CA ARG A 150 -19.41 -7.10 -10.12
C ARG A 150 -18.62 -7.89 -9.09
N LEU A 151 -19.28 -8.36 -8.06
CA LEU A 151 -18.70 -9.30 -7.10
C LEU A 151 -19.25 -10.69 -7.35
N GLU A 152 -18.38 -11.69 -7.30
CA GLU A 152 -18.74 -13.10 -7.30
C GLU A 152 -18.45 -13.74 -5.93
N ASN A 153 -19.15 -14.84 -5.63
CA ASN A 153 -18.99 -15.57 -4.36
C ASN A 153 -19.12 -14.64 -3.13
N VAL A 154 -20.14 -13.79 -3.14
CA VAL A 154 -20.35 -12.79 -2.08
C VAL A 154 -20.69 -13.46 -0.77
N ASN A 155 -19.91 -13.19 0.27
CA ASN A 155 -20.24 -13.59 1.62
C ASN A 155 -21.42 -12.74 2.13
N PRO A 156 -22.54 -13.35 2.57
CA PRO A 156 -23.76 -12.64 2.96
C PRO A 156 -23.58 -11.78 4.22
N GLU A 157 -22.67 -12.15 5.12
CA GLU A 157 -22.42 -11.42 6.36
C GLU A 157 -21.50 -10.20 6.14
N THR A 158 -20.41 -10.38 5.40
CA THR A 158 -19.40 -9.33 5.17
C THR A 158 -19.70 -8.50 3.93
N ARG A 159 -20.56 -8.98 3.03
CA ARG A 159 -20.89 -8.38 1.72
C ARG A 159 -19.65 -8.25 0.80
N GLN A 160 -18.60 -9.01 1.08
CA GLN A 160 -17.37 -9.05 0.31
C GLN A 160 -17.41 -10.21 -0.68
N GLY A 161 -16.86 -10.01 -1.86
CA GLY A 161 -16.76 -11.02 -2.90
C GLY A 161 -15.56 -10.80 -3.80
N GLU A 162 -15.27 -11.76 -4.66
CA GLU A 162 -14.24 -11.62 -5.70
C GLU A 162 -14.67 -10.56 -6.70
N ILE A 163 -13.81 -9.59 -6.94
CA ILE A 163 -14.04 -8.57 -7.97
C ILE A 163 -13.82 -9.23 -9.34
N VAL A 164 -14.84 -9.20 -10.19
CA VAL A 164 -14.73 -9.58 -11.58
C VAL A 164 -15.04 -8.39 -12.49
N ALA A 165 -14.32 -8.31 -13.60
CA ALA A 165 -14.38 -7.16 -14.50
C ALA A 165 -14.71 -7.58 -15.92
N LYS A 166 -15.54 -6.77 -16.61
CA LYS A 166 -15.76 -6.87 -18.05
C LYS A 166 -15.36 -5.55 -18.69
N THR A 167 -14.38 -5.61 -19.58
CA THR A 167 -13.79 -4.43 -20.20
C THR A 167 -13.15 -4.78 -21.53
N PRO A 168 -13.26 -3.91 -22.56
CA PRO A 168 -12.56 -4.11 -23.83
C PRO A 168 -11.04 -4.05 -23.72
N SER A 169 -10.51 -3.55 -22.59
CA SER A 169 -9.06 -3.49 -22.33
C SER A 169 -8.51 -4.74 -21.61
N ALA A 170 -9.34 -5.76 -21.36
CA ALA A 170 -8.86 -7.03 -20.81
C ALA A 170 -7.94 -7.72 -21.81
N MET A 171 -6.89 -8.38 -21.29
CA MET A 171 -5.99 -9.20 -22.10
C MET A 171 -6.74 -10.32 -22.85
N ILE A 172 -6.20 -10.78 -23.95
CA ILE A 172 -6.69 -11.97 -24.66
C ILE A 172 -6.37 -13.25 -23.87
N GLY A 173 -5.24 -13.25 -23.17
CA GLY A 173 -4.78 -14.37 -22.36
C GLY A 173 -3.29 -14.31 -22.04
N TYR A 174 -2.83 -15.26 -21.23
CA TYR A 174 -1.41 -15.42 -20.91
C TYR A 174 -0.67 -16.11 -22.05
N TYR A 175 0.46 -15.54 -22.45
CA TYR A 175 1.25 -16.06 -23.56
C TYR A 175 1.71 -17.50 -23.29
N LYS A 176 1.39 -18.41 -24.23
CA LYS A 176 1.69 -19.86 -24.16
C LYS A 176 1.22 -20.55 -22.86
N ASN A 177 0.17 -20.02 -22.22
CA ASN A 177 -0.41 -20.61 -21.01
C ASN A 177 -1.94 -20.59 -21.06
N PRO A 178 -2.56 -21.47 -21.85
CA PRO A 178 -4.00 -21.54 -22.00
C PRO A 178 -4.72 -21.94 -20.71
N ASP A 179 -4.10 -22.80 -19.89
CA ASP A 179 -4.71 -23.26 -18.64
C ASP A 179 -4.87 -22.12 -17.66
N ALA A 180 -3.81 -21.32 -17.42
CA ALA A 180 -3.89 -20.13 -16.60
C ALA A 180 -4.85 -19.09 -17.18
N THR A 181 -4.97 -19.01 -18.51
CA THR A 181 -5.96 -18.11 -19.15
C THR A 181 -7.38 -18.56 -18.83
N LYS A 182 -7.67 -19.86 -18.93
CA LYS A 182 -8.99 -20.43 -18.62
C LYS A 182 -9.39 -20.22 -17.16
N GLU A 183 -8.43 -20.26 -16.23
CA GLU A 183 -8.69 -20.04 -14.80
C GLU A 183 -9.15 -18.63 -14.47
N VAL A 184 -8.71 -17.62 -15.24
CA VAL A 184 -8.99 -16.21 -14.96
C VAL A 184 -10.14 -15.62 -15.75
N PHE A 185 -10.79 -16.38 -16.62
CA PHE A 185 -12.02 -15.95 -17.30
C PHE A 185 -13.19 -16.86 -16.91
N THR A 186 -14.33 -16.25 -16.67
CA THR A 186 -15.60 -16.95 -16.50
C THR A 186 -16.14 -17.40 -17.86
N GLU A 187 -17.10 -18.34 -17.87
CA GLU A 187 -17.73 -18.79 -19.12
C GLU A 187 -18.47 -17.68 -19.87
N ASP A 188 -19.00 -16.67 -19.15
CA ASP A 188 -19.65 -15.49 -19.69
C ASP A 188 -18.69 -14.32 -19.98
N GLY A 189 -17.37 -14.58 -19.95
CA GLY A 189 -16.32 -13.69 -20.42
C GLY A 189 -15.90 -12.58 -19.43
N TRP A 190 -16.17 -12.74 -18.13
CA TRP A 190 -15.66 -11.83 -17.11
C TRP A 190 -14.26 -12.24 -16.67
N PHE A 191 -13.41 -11.25 -16.47
CA PHE A 191 -12.05 -11.46 -15.95
C PHE A 191 -12.06 -11.51 -14.42
N ARG A 192 -11.56 -12.59 -13.83
CA ARG A 192 -11.37 -12.79 -12.40
C ARG A 192 -10.10 -12.08 -11.94
N THR A 193 -10.25 -11.06 -11.11
CA THR A 193 -9.09 -10.28 -10.67
C THR A 193 -8.26 -10.99 -9.58
N GLY A 194 -8.87 -11.92 -8.86
CA GLY A 194 -8.32 -12.55 -7.66
C GLY A 194 -8.22 -11.57 -6.48
N ASP A 195 -8.80 -10.38 -6.59
CA ASP A 195 -8.89 -9.41 -5.52
C ASP A 195 -10.29 -9.48 -4.88
N LEU A 196 -10.34 -9.29 -3.56
CA LEU A 196 -11.56 -9.23 -2.81
C LEU A 196 -11.97 -7.76 -2.60
N GLY A 197 -13.27 -7.48 -2.70
CA GLY A 197 -13.79 -6.13 -2.51
C GLY A 197 -15.22 -6.10 -2.01
N GLU A 198 -15.69 -4.90 -1.77
CA GLU A 198 -17.08 -4.59 -1.49
C GLU A 198 -17.49 -3.31 -2.21
N PHE A 199 -18.76 -3.16 -2.51
CA PHE A 199 -19.33 -1.91 -3.00
C PHE A 199 -20.13 -1.20 -1.91
N SER A 200 -19.98 0.13 -1.84
CA SER A 200 -20.97 0.94 -1.14
C SER A 200 -22.30 0.95 -1.89
N ALA A 201 -23.38 1.39 -1.22
CA ALA A 201 -24.71 1.46 -1.81
C ALA A 201 -24.80 2.30 -3.10
N ASP A 202 -23.91 3.25 -3.26
CA ASP A 202 -23.78 4.13 -4.43
C ASP A 202 -22.67 3.72 -5.40
N GLY A 203 -22.21 2.45 -5.33
CA GLY A 203 -21.33 1.82 -6.33
C GLY A 203 -19.85 2.15 -6.20
N TRP A 204 -19.38 2.65 -5.05
CA TRP A 204 -17.95 2.86 -4.82
C TRP A 204 -17.25 1.58 -4.38
N LEU A 205 -16.14 1.25 -5.03
CA LEU A 205 -15.37 0.05 -4.77
C LEU A 205 -14.36 0.26 -3.64
N TYR A 206 -14.33 -0.68 -2.71
CA TYR A 206 -13.36 -0.79 -1.61
C TYR A 206 -12.62 -2.12 -1.73
N ILE A 207 -11.32 -2.06 -1.97
CA ILE A 207 -10.46 -3.27 -2.03
C ILE A 207 -10.16 -3.72 -0.62
N LYS A 208 -10.37 -5.02 -0.35
CA LYS A 208 -10.09 -5.64 0.95
C LYS A 208 -8.74 -6.38 0.98
N GLY A 209 -8.40 -7.11 -0.06
CA GLY A 209 -7.15 -7.85 -0.16
C GLY A 209 -7.13 -8.78 -1.35
N ARG A 210 -6.12 -9.66 -1.39
CA ARG A 210 -5.98 -10.71 -2.40
C ARG A 210 -6.53 -12.04 -1.89
N LEU A 211 -7.37 -12.71 -2.68
CA LEU A 211 -7.91 -14.03 -2.33
C LEU A 211 -6.80 -15.05 -2.01
N LYS A 212 -5.75 -15.09 -2.83
CA LYS A 212 -4.61 -16.02 -2.65
C LYS A 212 -3.76 -15.74 -1.40
N ASN A 213 -3.86 -14.55 -0.82
CA ASN A 213 -3.10 -14.16 0.36
C ASN A 213 -3.95 -14.21 1.65
N MET A 214 -5.26 -14.34 1.50
CA MET A 214 -6.18 -14.39 2.63
C MET A 214 -5.84 -15.60 3.52
N ILE A 215 -5.76 -15.34 4.80
CA ILE A 215 -5.59 -16.35 5.84
C ILE A 215 -6.96 -16.60 6.46
N VAL A 216 -7.34 -17.87 6.54
CA VAL A 216 -8.56 -18.24 7.27
C VAL A 216 -8.18 -18.51 8.71
N GLY A 217 -8.67 -17.68 9.62
CA GLY A 217 -8.42 -17.82 11.04
C GLY A 217 -9.11 -19.04 11.66
N PRO A 218 -8.75 -19.41 12.90
CA PRO A 218 -9.27 -20.61 13.57
C PRO A 218 -10.79 -20.65 13.74
N SER A 219 -11.45 -19.50 13.79
CA SER A 219 -12.92 -19.37 13.89
C SER A 219 -13.60 -19.17 12.53
N GLY A 220 -12.87 -19.35 11.41
CA GLY A 220 -13.39 -19.17 10.06
C GLY A 220 -13.40 -17.72 9.55
N GLU A 221 -12.83 -16.78 10.31
CA GLU A 221 -12.72 -15.40 9.91
C GLU A 221 -11.67 -15.17 8.80
N ASN A 222 -11.96 -14.26 7.88
CA ASN A 222 -11.05 -13.86 6.84
C ASN A 222 -10.08 -12.79 7.37
N ILE A 223 -8.79 -13.10 7.34
CA ILE A 223 -7.71 -12.20 7.74
C ILE A 223 -6.96 -11.77 6.49
N TYR A 224 -6.78 -10.48 6.32
CA TYR A 224 -6.06 -9.88 5.19
C TYR A 224 -4.68 -9.42 5.65
N PRO A 225 -3.61 -10.17 5.31
CA PRO A 225 -2.26 -9.83 5.72
C PRO A 225 -1.85 -8.41 5.33
N GLU A 226 -2.29 -7.93 4.17
CA GLU A 226 -1.96 -6.60 3.67
C GLU A 226 -2.46 -5.47 4.58
N ASP A 227 -3.57 -5.67 5.29
CA ASP A 227 -4.10 -4.69 6.25
C ASP A 227 -3.18 -4.59 7.47
N ILE A 228 -2.71 -5.74 7.96
CA ILE A 228 -1.77 -5.80 9.10
C ILE A 228 -0.42 -5.22 8.68
N GLU A 229 0.07 -5.57 7.49
CA GLU A 229 1.32 -5.06 6.93
C GLU A 229 1.30 -3.55 6.71
N SER A 230 0.16 -3.01 6.30
CA SER A 230 -0.03 -1.56 6.20
C SER A 230 0.19 -0.88 7.56
N VAL A 231 -0.32 -1.48 8.65
CA VAL A 231 -0.10 -0.98 10.00
C VAL A 231 1.35 -1.18 10.44
N LEU A 232 1.95 -2.36 10.21
CA LEU A 232 3.37 -2.64 10.49
C LEU A 232 4.27 -1.63 9.80
N ASN A 233 4.08 -1.48 8.51
CA ASN A 233 4.85 -0.56 7.68
C ASN A 233 4.60 0.91 8.05
N SER A 234 3.60 1.25 8.85
CA SER A 234 3.43 2.59 9.43
C SER A 234 4.31 2.86 10.64
N HIS A 235 4.97 1.86 11.21
CA HIS A 235 5.93 2.02 12.31
C HIS A 235 7.27 2.54 11.77
N VAL A 236 7.86 3.54 12.45
CA VAL A 236 9.07 4.24 11.98
C VAL A 236 10.28 3.34 11.77
N CYS A 237 10.41 2.30 12.60
CA CYS A 237 11.53 1.34 12.53
C CYS A 237 11.29 0.21 11.52
N VAL A 238 10.12 0.09 10.91
CA VAL A 238 9.80 -0.96 9.93
C VAL A 238 10.04 -0.42 8.53
N ALA A 239 10.87 -1.10 7.75
CA ALA A 239 11.09 -0.80 6.34
C ALA A 239 10.08 -1.53 5.45
N ASP A 240 9.95 -2.84 5.67
CA ASP A 240 9.02 -3.72 4.95
C ASP A 240 8.55 -4.86 5.88
N SER A 241 7.40 -5.44 5.59
CA SER A 241 6.88 -6.58 6.34
C SER A 241 6.09 -7.56 5.47
N VAL A 242 6.04 -8.82 5.93
CA VAL A 242 5.18 -9.87 5.40
C VAL A 242 4.52 -10.58 6.57
N VAL A 243 3.20 -10.62 6.59
CA VAL A 243 2.44 -11.38 7.59
C VAL A 243 2.09 -12.75 7.03
N THR A 244 2.35 -13.78 7.79
CA THR A 244 2.04 -15.17 7.46
C THR A 244 1.40 -15.89 8.65
N GLU A 245 0.78 -17.02 8.38
CA GLU A 245 0.30 -17.93 9.42
C GLU A 245 1.37 -19.00 9.68
N HIS A 246 1.63 -19.28 10.96
CA HIS A 246 2.48 -20.35 11.40
C HIS A 246 1.90 -20.98 12.66
N GLU A 247 1.61 -22.28 12.62
CA GLU A 247 1.02 -23.05 13.73
C GLU A 247 -0.26 -22.41 14.30
N GLY A 248 -1.15 -21.93 13.40
CA GLY A 248 -2.41 -21.31 13.79
C GLY A 248 -2.29 -19.89 14.34
N ARG A 249 -1.11 -19.25 14.25
CA ARG A 249 -0.83 -17.90 14.74
C ARG A 249 -0.34 -17.01 13.63
N LEU A 250 -0.69 -15.72 13.71
CA LEU A 250 -0.16 -14.73 12.79
C LEU A 250 1.23 -14.29 13.24
N VAL A 251 2.20 -14.43 12.36
CA VAL A 251 3.59 -14.04 12.54
C VAL A 251 3.95 -12.96 11.53
N ALA A 252 4.60 -11.89 11.99
CA ALA A 252 5.09 -10.84 11.13
C ALA A 252 6.60 -11.00 10.88
N LEU A 253 6.98 -11.28 9.63
CA LEU A 253 8.36 -11.15 9.18
C LEU A 253 8.62 -9.67 8.91
N VAL A 254 9.63 -9.09 9.55
CA VAL A 254 9.89 -7.65 9.48
C VAL A 254 11.35 -7.39 9.10
N HIS A 255 11.54 -6.63 8.03
CA HIS A 255 12.81 -6.00 7.74
C HIS A 255 12.83 -4.61 8.37
N PHE A 256 13.78 -4.38 9.29
CA PHE A 256 13.87 -3.11 9.99
C PHE A 256 14.64 -2.06 9.19
N ASN A 257 14.28 -0.79 9.37
CA ASN A 257 14.99 0.35 8.82
C ASN A 257 16.25 0.63 9.65
N THR A 258 17.43 0.34 9.10
CA THR A 258 18.72 0.48 9.81
C THR A 258 18.96 1.92 10.27
N ASP A 259 18.70 2.93 9.43
CA ASP A 259 18.88 4.34 9.80
C ASP A 259 18.00 4.74 10.98
N ALA A 260 16.76 4.22 11.01
CA ALA A 260 15.82 4.50 12.10
C ALA A 260 16.18 3.74 13.39
N LEU A 261 16.78 2.55 13.27
CA LEU A 261 17.30 1.81 14.42
C LEU A 261 18.49 2.56 15.05
N GLU A 262 19.45 2.99 14.23
CA GLU A 262 20.62 3.75 14.68
C GLU A 262 20.22 5.09 15.33
N ALA A 263 19.24 5.78 14.76
CA ALA A 263 18.75 7.04 15.33
C ALA A 263 17.96 6.89 16.64
N LYS A 264 17.41 5.70 16.93
CA LYS A 264 16.67 5.42 18.17
C LYS A 264 17.54 4.76 19.24
N PHE A 265 18.61 4.11 18.87
CA PHE A 265 19.48 3.40 19.79
C PHE A 265 20.52 4.36 20.38
N ASP A 266 20.43 4.59 21.68
CA ASP A 266 21.38 5.41 22.46
C ASP A 266 22.08 4.53 23.50
N GLY A 267 22.90 3.57 23.03
CA GLY A 267 23.55 2.61 23.92
C GLY A 267 24.80 1.95 23.34
N TRP A 268 25.42 1.06 24.12
CA TRP A 268 26.59 0.27 23.75
C TRP A 268 26.19 -1.00 22.99
N LYS A 269 27.06 -1.56 22.14
CA LYS A 269 26.78 -2.71 21.27
C LYS A 269 26.19 -3.93 21.97
N GLU A 270 26.57 -4.21 23.21
CA GLU A 270 26.06 -5.37 23.99
C GLU A 270 24.58 -5.22 24.36
N ASP A 271 24.07 -3.99 24.47
CA ASP A 271 22.67 -3.72 24.79
C ASP A 271 21.77 -3.72 23.55
N PHE A 272 22.36 -3.70 22.35
CA PHE A 272 21.61 -3.56 21.10
C PHE A 272 20.66 -4.73 20.82
N GLU A 273 21.07 -5.96 21.08
CA GLU A 273 20.22 -7.13 20.85
C GLU A 273 19.05 -7.17 21.85
N ASN A 274 19.30 -6.84 23.12
CA ASN A 274 18.24 -6.74 24.14
C ASN A 274 17.26 -5.61 23.81
N TRP A 275 17.77 -4.45 23.38
CA TRP A 275 16.95 -3.33 22.93
C TRP A 275 16.11 -3.71 21.70
N LYS A 276 16.68 -4.45 20.76
CA LYS A 276 15.99 -4.92 19.56
C LYS A 276 14.87 -5.92 19.90
N GLU A 277 15.08 -6.82 20.85
CA GLU A 277 14.00 -7.70 21.34
C GLU A 277 12.85 -6.91 22.00
N ASN A 278 13.17 -5.85 22.74
CA ASN A 278 12.16 -4.94 23.27
C ASN A 278 11.44 -4.17 22.17
N LEU A 279 12.14 -3.73 21.13
CA LEU A 279 11.54 -3.08 19.96
C LEU A 279 10.58 -4.02 19.23
N LYS A 280 10.89 -5.32 19.08
CA LYS A 280 9.97 -6.31 18.50
C LYS A 280 8.66 -6.37 19.28
N LYS A 281 8.72 -6.38 20.61
CA LYS A 281 7.53 -6.33 21.47
C LYS A 281 6.76 -5.02 21.30
N GLU A 282 7.47 -3.87 21.28
CA GLU A 282 6.85 -2.56 20.99
C GLU A 282 6.08 -2.57 19.66
N VAL A 283 6.65 -3.18 18.61
CA VAL A 283 6.01 -3.30 17.29
C VAL A 283 4.77 -4.20 17.36
N VAL A 284 4.83 -5.33 18.08
CA VAL A 284 3.65 -6.19 18.31
C VAL A 284 2.53 -5.41 18.98
N ASP A 285 2.83 -4.71 20.07
CA ASP A 285 1.85 -3.92 20.83
C ASP A 285 1.28 -2.78 19.97
N TYR A 286 2.13 -2.10 19.20
CA TYR A 286 1.74 -1.04 18.29
C TYR A 286 0.73 -1.54 17.26
N VAL A 287 1.01 -2.68 16.61
CA VAL A 287 0.12 -3.26 15.60
C VAL A 287 -1.17 -3.73 16.26
N ASN A 288 -1.07 -4.50 17.35
CA ASN A 288 -2.21 -5.10 18.03
C ASN A 288 -3.16 -4.07 18.65
N SER A 289 -2.68 -2.85 18.90
CA SER A 289 -3.53 -1.73 19.33
C SER A 289 -4.37 -1.10 18.20
N LYS A 290 -4.04 -1.41 16.92
CA LYS A 290 -4.66 -0.77 15.75
C LYS A 290 -5.44 -1.72 14.85
N VAL A 291 -5.20 -3.02 14.97
CA VAL A 291 -5.91 -4.05 14.21
C VAL A 291 -7.06 -4.63 15.03
N ASN A 292 -8.01 -5.29 14.37
CA ASN A 292 -9.07 -6.02 15.07
C ASN A 292 -8.49 -7.25 15.81
N ARG A 293 -9.30 -7.86 16.69
CA ARG A 293 -8.84 -8.97 17.54
C ARG A 293 -8.35 -10.19 16.77
N PHE A 294 -8.92 -10.47 15.60
CA PHE A 294 -8.58 -11.63 14.77
C PHE A 294 -7.30 -11.40 13.93
N SER A 295 -6.95 -10.14 13.71
CA SER A 295 -5.77 -9.74 12.95
C SER A 295 -4.55 -9.45 13.84
N ARG A 296 -4.61 -9.82 15.13
CA ARG A 296 -3.49 -9.62 16.05
C ARG A 296 -2.36 -10.59 15.74
N ILE A 297 -1.15 -10.05 15.65
CA ILE A 297 0.07 -10.84 15.47
C ILE A 297 0.57 -11.34 16.84
N SER A 298 1.12 -12.56 16.83
CA SER A 298 1.71 -13.17 18.04
C SER A 298 3.13 -12.68 18.29
N GLU A 299 3.89 -12.48 17.21
CA GLU A 299 5.30 -12.10 17.29
C GLU A 299 5.78 -11.40 16.02
N VAL A 300 6.94 -10.76 16.16
CA VAL A 300 7.74 -10.20 15.09
C VAL A 300 9.03 -10.98 14.95
N VAL A 301 9.28 -11.54 13.79
CA VAL A 301 10.53 -12.21 13.43
C VAL A 301 11.31 -11.30 12.49
N GLU A 302 12.58 -11.04 12.82
CA GLU A 302 13.42 -10.19 12.00
C GLU A 302 13.88 -10.90 10.73
N GLU A 303 13.61 -10.29 9.58
CA GLU A 303 14.25 -10.65 8.30
C GLU A 303 15.47 -9.74 8.08
N LYS A 304 16.67 -10.32 8.21
CA LYS A 304 17.94 -9.56 8.13
C LYS A 304 18.21 -8.99 6.74
N GLN A 305 17.71 -9.66 5.71
CA GLN A 305 17.87 -9.25 4.32
C GLN A 305 16.60 -8.54 3.84
N GLU A 306 16.77 -7.62 2.90
CA GLU A 306 15.62 -7.04 2.22
C GLU A 306 14.78 -8.12 1.52
N PHE A 307 13.46 -7.96 1.56
CA PHE A 307 12.58 -8.87 0.85
C PHE A 307 12.81 -8.82 -0.66
N VAL A 308 12.80 -10.00 -1.30
CA VAL A 308 12.87 -10.10 -2.75
C VAL A 308 11.63 -9.47 -3.38
N LYS A 309 11.84 -8.48 -4.23
CA LYS A 309 10.77 -7.71 -4.87
C LYS A 309 10.69 -7.97 -6.37
N THR A 310 9.51 -7.74 -6.92
CA THR A 310 9.31 -7.65 -8.38
C THR A 310 9.90 -6.34 -8.91
N PRO A 311 10.06 -6.17 -10.25
CA PRO A 311 10.44 -4.89 -10.85
C PRO A 311 9.51 -3.74 -10.46
N THR A 312 8.24 -4.04 -10.13
CA THR A 312 7.25 -3.07 -9.66
C THR A 312 7.26 -2.85 -8.14
N GLN A 313 8.34 -3.27 -7.44
CA GLN A 313 8.59 -3.09 -6.01
C GLN A 313 7.59 -3.83 -5.10
N LYS A 314 6.91 -4.88 -5.58
CA LYS A 314 6.04 -5.75 -4.76
C LYS A 314 6.85 -6.92 -4.22
N ILE A 315 6.68 -7.23 -2.93
CA ILE A 315 7.33 -8.38 -2.29
C ILE A 315 6.81 -9.67 -2.91
N ARG A 316 7.72 -10.61 -3.24
CA ARG A 316 7.39 -11.96 -3.69
C ARG A 316 7.00 -12.84 -2.50
N ARG A 317 5.78 -12.65 -1.99
CA ARG A 317 5.27 -13.29 -0.76
C ARG A 317 5.43 -14.80 -0.72
N PHE A 318 5.25 -15.50 -1.86
CA PHE A 318 5.34 -16.96 -1.93
C PHE A 318 6.69 -17.53 -1.47
N LEU A 319 7.75 -16.70 -1.45
CA LEU A 319 9.07 -17.07 -0.93
C LEU A 319 9.10 -17.13 0.62
N TYR A 320 8.11 -16.54 1.28
CA TYR A 320 8.09 -16.33 2.72
C TYR A 320 6.91 -17.04 3.41
N THR A 321 5.76 -17.17 2.75
CA THR A 321 4.52 -17.68 3.35
C THR A 321 4.48 -19.20 3.58
N LYS A 322 5.35 -19.98 2.91
CA LYS A 322 5.44 -21.43 3.07
C LYS A 322 6.64 -21.87 3.92
N ARG A 323 7.38 -20.94 4.44
CA ARG A 323 8.61 -21.16 5.21
C ARG A 323 8.34 -21.12 6.71
N ASN A 324 9.05 -21.94 7.49
CA ASN A 324 9.11 -21.75 8.93
C ASN A 324 9.77 -20.37 9.20
N PRO A 325 9.09 -19.42 9.84
CA PRO A 325 9.60 -18.07 10.06
C PRO A 325 10.88 -18.04 10.90
N HIS A 326 11.14 -19.06 11.74
CA HIS A 326 12.31 -19.16 12.59
C HIS A 326 13.54 -19.80 11.91
N GLN A 327 13.41 -20.32 10.68
CA GLN A 327 14.55 -20.84 9.91
C GLN A 327 15.31 -19.71 9.21
N LYS A 328 16.63 -19.65 9.43
CA LYS A 328 17.54 -18.69 8.77
C LYS A 328 17.47 -18.84 7.24
N HIS A 329 17.41 -17.72 6.55
CA HIS A 329 17.40 -17.69 5.09
C HIS A 329 18.82 -18.04 4.56
N GLU A 330 19.02 -19.28 4.11
CA GLU A 330 20.11 -19.59 3.20
C GLU A 330 19.57 -19.38 1.77
N MET A 331 19.87 -18.23 1.17
CA MET A 331 19.62 -18.04 -0.25
C MET A 331 20.52 -18.97 -1.04
N SER A 332 19.99 -20.08 -1.51
CA SER A 332 20.59 -20.83 -2.62
C SER A 332 20.76 -19.87 -3.78
N LYS A 333 22.01 -19.53 -4.11
CA LYS A 333 22.37 -18.87 -5.37
C LYS A 333 21.94 -19.82 -6.51
N ARG A 334 20.80 -19.55 -7.13
CA ARG A 334 20.44 -20.07 -8.44
C ARG A 334 20.00 -18.94 -9.35
#